data_0cf24d28ce1e581c9e2f3bce70e198a2
#
_entry.id   0cf24d28ce1e581c9e2f3bce70e198a2
#
_cell.length_a   1.000
_cell.length_b   1.000
_cell.length_c   1.000
_cell.angle_alpha   90.00
_cell.angle_beta   90.00
_cell.angle_gamma   90.00
#
_symmetry.space_group_name_H-M   'P 1'
#
loop_
_entity.id
_entity.type
_entity.pdbx_description
1 polymer ?
#
loop_
_entity_poly.entity_id
_entity_poly.type
_entity_poly.pdbx_seq_one_letter_code
_entity_poly.pdbx_strand_id
1 'polypeptide(L)'
;LEITLGELVIRYGNDPARDGVTQKTKDGYVIIFRALVELLGADKPVREITREDCRNVRDILTTLPPNAGKRFPALTLKEAANQADVLGLPSIKVTTANSYLNNLSALFKFAHDEEYAESNPAINLSAGRPKDREKDRRLPFSIEQLNLIFQAPIYTGCKNDQANYAQPGPHVIRRGRFWVPLLSLFHGLRLN
;
A
#
# COMPACT_ATOMS: atom_id res chain seq x y z
N LEU A 1 32.88 -1.70 5.32
CA LEU A 1 32.56 -1.52 3.90
C LEU A 1 31.65 -0.32 3.74
N GLU A 2 32.07 0.63 2.93
CA GLU A 2 31.25 1.80 2.63
C GLU A 2 30.36 1.44 1.43
N ILE A 3 29.04 1.41 1.63
CA ILE A 3 28.06 1.13 0.59
C ILE A 3 27.11 2.30 0.43
N THR A 4 26.58 2.49 -0.79
CA THR A 4 25.57 3.51 -1.07
C THR A 4 24.16 3.02 -0.74
N LEU A 5 23.20 3.95 -0.64
CA LEU A 5 21.79 3.61 -0.44
C LEU A 5 21.25 2.73 -1.57
N GLY A 6 21.64 3.02 -2.82
CA GLY A 6 21.24 2.22 -3.97
C GLY A 6 21.72 0.76 -3.88
N GLU A 7 23.00 0.56 -3.50
CA GLU A 7 23.56 -0.77 -3.27
C GLU A 7 22.89 -1.49 -2.10
N LEU A 8 22.59 -0.78 -1.00
CA LEU A 8 21.88 -1.35 0.14
C LEU A 8 20.51 -1.89 -0.27
N VAL A 9 19.73 -1.13 -1.06
CA VAL A 9 18.42 -1.56 -1.56
C VAL A 9 18.52 -2.84 -2.40
N ILE A 10 19.56 -2.95 -3.25
CA ILE A 10 19.79 -4.13 -4.07
C ILE A 10 20.14 -5.34 -3.18
N ARG A 11 21.02 -5.18 -2.20
CA ARG A 11 21.42 -6.24 -1.25
C ARG A 11 20.22 -6.70 -0.43
N TYR A 12 19.42 -5.76 0.10
CA TYR A 12 18.21 -6.06 0.85
C TYR A 12 17.17 -6.81 0.01
N GLY A 13 17.05 -6.48 -1.27
CA GLY A 13 16.14 -7.17 -2.19
C GLY A 13 16.55 -8.61 -2.50
N ASN A 14 17.85 -8.89 -2.47
CA ASN A 14 18.47 -10.19 -2.79
C ASN A 14 18.79 -11.03 -1.54
N ASP A 15 18.41 -10.58 -0.36
CA ASP A 15 18.63 -11.33 0.89
C ASP A 15 17.87 -12.66 0.85
N PRO A 16 18.53 -13.83 1.04
CA PRO A 16 17.90 -15.15 1.08
C PRO A 16 16.74 -15.26 2.09
N ALA A 17 16.79 -14.53 3.20
CA ALA A 17 15.71 -14.48 4.18
C ALA A 17 14.38 -13.95 3.59
N ARG A 18 14.42 -13.34 2.39
CA ARG A 18 13.26 -12.77 1.67
C ARG A 18 12.79 -13.63 0.49
N ASP A 19 13.34 -14.81 0.28
CA ASP A 19 12.98 -15.68 -0.86
C ASP A 19 11.52 -16.14 -0.88
N GLY A 20 10.88 -16.23 0.30
CA GLY A 20 9.46 -16.58 0.43
C GLY A 20 8.46 -15.48 0.11
N VAL A 21 8.91 -14.27 -0.25
CA VAL A 21 8.04 -13.11 -0.48
C VAL A 21 7.37 -13.20 -1.86
N THR A 22 6.03 -13.01 -1.90
CA THR A 22 5.27 -13.06 -3.16
C THR A 22 5.71 -11.97 -4.15
N GLN A 23 5.57 -12.22 -5.47
CA GLN A 23 5.91 -11.23 -6.51
C GLN A 23 5.19 -9.91 -6.30
N LYS A 24 3.89 -9.93 -5.97
CA LYS A 24 3.10 -8.71 -5.68
C LYS A 24 3.71 -7.87 -4.55
N THR A 25 4.26 -8.52 -3.53
CA THR A 25 4.92 -7.82 -2.41
C THR A 25 6.28 -7.25 -2.86
N LYS A 26 7.04 -7.99 -3.67
CA LYS A 26 8.29 -7.51 -4.26
C LYS A 26 8.05 -6.26 -5.11
N ASP A 27 7.03 -6.26 -5.95
CA ASP A 27 6.64 -5.10 -6.78
C ASP A 27 6.27 -3.87 -5.92
N GLY A 28 5.58 -4.10 -4.80
CA GLY A 28 5.28 -3.04 -3.82
C GLY A 28 6.54 -2.44 -3.19
N TYR A 29 7.53 -3.26 -2.86
CA TYR A 29 8.81 -2.79 -2.35
C TYR A 29 9.60 -1.97 -3.37
N VAL A 30 9.61 -2.37 -4.64
CA VAL A 30 10.29 -1.63 -5.71
C VAL A 30 9.77 -0.20 -5.78
N ILE A 31 8.46 0.01 -5.72
CA ILE A 31 7.84 1.34 -5.75
C ILE A 31 8.29 2.18 -4.53
N ILE A 32 8.24 1.58 -3.34
CA ILE A 32 8.61 2.27 -2.09
C ILE A 32 10.10 2.63 -2.09
N PHE A 33 10.98 1.68 -2.37
CA PHE A 33 12.42 1.93 -2.34
C PHE A 33 12.87 2.89 -3.43
N ARG A 34 12.27 2.85 -4.63
CA ARG A 34 12.54 3.85 -5.67
C ARG A 34 12.24 5.27 -5.16
N ALA A 35 11.11 5.48 -4.49
CA ALA A 35 10.76 6.77 -3.92
C ALA A 35 11.73 7.18 -2.79
N LEU A 36 12.12 6.26 -1.91
CA LEU A 36 13.06 6.55 -0.82
C LEU A 36 14.47 6.87 -1.34
N VAL A 37 14.94 6.15 -2.36
CA VAL A 37 16.21 6.41 -3.04
C VAL A 37 16.20 7.76 -3.74
N GLU A 38 15.08 8.14 -4.39
CA GLU A 38 14.93 9.47 -4.99
C GLU A 38 15.01 10.60 -3.94
N LEU A 39 14.39 10.41 -2.77
CA LEU A 39 14.33 11.41 -1.71
C LEU A 39 15.64 11.55 -0.92
N LEU A 40 16.38 10.47 -0.75
CA LEU A 40 17.62 10.43 0.05
C LEU A 40 18.90 10.55 -0.79
N GLY A 41 18.83 10.20 -2.08
CA GLY A 41 19.96 10.11 -2.99
C GLY A 41 20.51 8.68 -3.09
N ALA A 42 20.56 8.14 -4.33
CA ALA A 42 21.05 6.78 -4.60
C ALA A 42 22.50 6.57 -4.19
N ASP A 43 23.33 7.57 -4.45
CA ASP A 43 24.80 7.52 -4.25
C ASP A 43 25.22 7.93 -2.84
N LYS A 44 24.26 8.33 -1.98
CA LYS A 44 24.58 8.75 -0.60
C LYS A 44 25.07 7.55 0.21
N PRO A 45 26.24 7.64 0.86
CA PRO A 45 26.75 6.59 1.74
C PRO A 45 25.75 6.29 2.87
N VAL A 46 25.52 5.01 3.14
CA VAL A 46 24.52 4.58 4.15
C VAL A 46 24.85 5.14 5.53
N ARG A 47 26.13 5.24 5.88
CA ARG A 47 26.60 5.77 7.17
C ARG A 47 26.38 7.27 7.35
N GLU A 48 26.24 8.02 6.24
CA GLU A 48 25.99 9.45 6.25
C GLU A 48 24.50 9.81 6.31
N ILE A 49 23.61 8.81 6.20
CA ILE A 49 22.17 9.06 6.32
C ILE A 49 21.80 9.24 7.77
N THR A 50 21.39 10.46 8.10
CA THR A 50 21.10 10.89 9.45
C THR A 50 19.62 10.73 9.83
N ARG A 51 19.33 10.87 11.11
CA ARG A 51 17.95 10.96 11.61
C ARG A 51 17.20 12.14 10.98
N GLU A 52 17.90 13.25 10.70
CA GLU A 52 17.31 14.43 10.10
C GLU A 52 16.93 14.19 8.64
N ASP A 53 17.75 13.48 7.87
CA ASP A 53 17.38 13.04 6.52
C ASP A 53 16.09 12.21 6.52
N CYS A 54 15.96 11.29 7.48
CA CYS A 54 14.76 10.47 7.62
C CYS A 54 13.52 11.31 8.03
N ARG A 55 13.69 12.35 8.85
CA ARG A 55 12.61 13.30 9.16
C ARG A 55 12.20 14.10 7.93
N ASN A 56 13.15 14.57 7.13
CA ASN A 56 12.86 15.27 5.87
C ASN A 56 12.05 14.38 4.91
N VAL A 57 12.39 13.11 4.80
CA VAL A 57 11.57 12.13 4.04
C VAL A 57 10.15 12.06 4.60
N ARG A 58 9.98 11.95 5.92
CA ARG A 58 8.66 11.93 6.54
C ARG A 58 7.85 13.18 6.18
N ASP A 59 8.48 14.35 6.29
CA ASP A 59 7.80 15.64 6.09
C ASP A 59 7.37 15.80 4.63
N ILE A 60 8.20 15.39 3.66
CA ILE A 60 7.82 15.33 2.24
C ILE A 60 6.65 14.34 2.03
N LEU A 61 6.68 13.16 2.63
CA LEU A 61 5.60 12.18 2.50
C LEU A 61 4.26 12.70 3.06
N THR A 62 4.27 13.57 4.06
CA THR A 62 3.03 14.13 4.63
C THR A 62 2.35 15.16 3.72
N THR A 63 3.05 15.73 2.77
CA THR A 63 2.52 16.67 1.76
C THR A 63 2.44 16.07 0.36
N LEU A 64 3.04 14.87 0.14
CA LEU A 64 3.07 14.23 -1.17
C LEU A 64 1.66 13.84 -1.64
N PRO A 65 1.22 14.25 -2.85
CA PRO A 65 -0.10 13.90 -3.35
C PRO A 65 -0.18 12.43 -3.82
N PRO A 66 -1.37 11.80 -3.79
CA PRO A 66 -1.55 10.48 -4.39
C PRO A 66 -1.18 10.48 -5.87
N ASN A 67 -0.48 9.41 -6.31
CA ASN A 67 -0.02 9.26 -7.69
C ASN A 67 0.86 10.42 -8.18
N ALA A 68 1.74 10.96 -7.34
CA ALA A 68 2.60 12.11 -7.63
C ALA A 68 3.30 12.00 -9.00
N GLY A 69 3.96 10.88 -9.31
CA GLY A 69 4.65 10.67 -10.58
C GLY A 69 3.74 10.65 -11.82
N LYS A 70 2.43 10.32 -11.67
CA LYS A 70 1.46 10.44 -12.79
C LYS A 70 0.90 11.86 -12.91
N ARG A 71 0.71 12.53 -11.78
CA ARG A 71 0.15 13.88 -11.72
C ARG A 71 1.17 14.95 -12.12
N PHE A 72 2.42 14.74 -11.77
CA PHE A 72 3.54 15.65 -12.01
C PHE A 72 4.72 14.90 -12.64
N PRO A 73 4.60 14.41 -13.89
CA PRO A 73 5.60 13.51 -14.49
C PRO A 73 6.97 14.15 -14.73
N ALA A 74 7.04 15.48 -14.78
CA ALA A 74 8.28 16.22 -14.99
C ALA A 74 8.93 16.72 -13.68
N LEU A 75 8.31 16.48 -12.53
CA LEU A 75 8.80 16.93 -11.22
C LEU A 75 9.36 15.76 -10.41
N THR A 76 10.37 16.05 -9.57
CA THR A 76 10.80 15.14 -8.51
C THR A 76 9.71 15.00 -7.45
N LEU A 77 9.76 13.97 -6.61
CA LEU A 77 8.79 13.78 -5.52
C LEU A 77 8.78 14.96 -4.54
N LYS A 78 9.95 15.57 -4.28
CA LYS A 78 10.06 16.75 -3.43
C LYS A 78 9.38 17.97 -4.06
N GLU A 79 9.61 18.21 -5.35
CA GLU A 79 8.96 19.31 -6.08
C GLU A 79 7.45 19.08 -6.21
N ALA A 80 7.03 17.83 -6.48
CA ALA A 80 5.63 17.45 -6.54
C ALA A 80 4.91 17.66 -5.19
N ALA A 81 5.57 17.36 -4.06
CA ALA A 81 5.05 17.63 -2.72
C ALA A 81 4.87 19.14 -2.48
N ASN A 82 5.88 19.94 -2.79
CA ASN A 82 5.81 21.39 -2.67
C ASN A 82 4.72 22.01 -3.55
N GLN A 83 4.63 21.57 -4.81
CA GLN A 83 3.59 22.03 -5.75
C GLN A 83 2.19 21.64 -5.29
N ALA A 84 2.03 20.43 -4.73
CA ALA A 84 0.76 19.98 -4.19
C ALA A 84 0.31 20.78 -2.97
N ASP A 85 1.25 21.16 -2.09
CA ASP A 85 0.99 22.00 -0.92
C ASP A 85 0.52 23.39 -1.35
N VAL A 86 1.22 24.04 -2.29
CA VAL A 86 0.82 25.33 -2.86
C VAL A 86 -0.58 25.29 -3.51
N LEU A 87 -0.91 24.17 -4.16
CA LEU A 87 -2.22 23.97 -4.82
C LEU A 87 -3.32 23.50 -3.84
N GLY A 88 -3.02 23.30 -2.57
CA GLY A 88 -3.98 22.77 -1.59
C GLY A 88 -4.49 21.35 -1.91
N LEU A 89 -3.68 20.54 -2.58
CA LEU A 89 -4.08 19.18 -2.96
C LEU A 89 -4.01 18.23 -1.76
N PRO A 90 -4.91 17.20 -1.72
CA PRO A 90 -4.85 16.21 -0.65
C PRO A 90 -3.55 15.40 -0.73
N SER A 91 -2.92 15.16 0.40
CA SER A 91 -1.75 14.29 0.54
C SER A 91 -2.12 12.81 0.57
N ILE A 92 -1.13 11.91 0.43
CA ILE A 92 -1.29 10.49 0.66
C ILE A 92 -1.80 10.24 2.09
N LYS A 93 -2.52 9.12 2.28
CA LYS A 93 -3.00 8.75 3.62
C LYS A 93 -1.84 8.53 4.59
N VAL A 94 -2.02 8.88 5.85
CA VAL A 94 -1.05 8.64 6.93
C VAL A 94 -0.62 7.17 6.98
N THR A 95 -1.53 6.22 6.74
CA THR A 95 -1.21 4.78 6.65
C THR A 95 -0.25 4.47 5.51
N THR A 96 -0.37 5.16 4.38
CA THR A 96 0.54 5.01 3.23
C THR A 96 1.92 5.61 3.56
N ALA A 97 1.96 6.83 4.10
CA ALA A 97 3.21 7.45 4.55
C ALA A 97 3.94 6.57 5.58
N ASN A 98 3.21 6.04 6.58
CA ASN A 98 3.78 5.12 7.55
C ASN A 98 4.29 3.82 6.92
N SER A 99 3.68 3.32 5.84
CA SER A 99 4.22 2.17 5.10
C SER A 99 5.60 2.46 4.51
N TYR A 100 5.82 3.65 3.94
CA TYR A 100 7.14 4.07 3.46
C TYR A 100 8.17 4.14 4.60
N LEU A 101 7.80 4.77 5.72
CA LEU A 101 8.69 4.92 6.89
C LEU A 101 9.02 3.58 7.54
N ASN A 102 8.07 2.67 7.61
CA ASN A 102 8.30 1.31 8.12
C ASN A 102 9.27 0.52 7.23
N ASN A 103 9.15 0.66 5.90
CA ASN A 103 10.08 0.04 4.97
C ASN A 103 11.47 0.68 5.03
N LEU A 104 11.57 2.01 5.23
CA LEU A 104 12.83 2.68 5.47
C LEU A 104 13.50 2.17 6.76
N SER A 105 12.72 2.04 7.84
CA SER A 105 13.23 1.50 9.09
C SER A 105 13.67 0.03 8.96
N ALA A 106 12.93 -0.79 8.20
CA ALA A 106 13.32 -2.17 7.94
C ALA A 106 14.61 -2.28 7.10
N LEU A 107 14.79 -1.39 6.11
CA LEU A 107 16.02 -1.30 5.32
C LEU A 107 17.22 -0.94 6.19
N PHE A 108 17.08 0.05 7.09
CA PHE A 108 18.17 0.44 8.01
C PHE A 108 18.38 -0.56 9.15
N LYS A 109 17.35 -1.33 9.53
CA LYS A 109 17.56 -2.46 10.41
C LYS A 109 18.46 -3.51 9.76
N PHE A 110 18.20 -3.87 8.51
CA PHE A 110 19.07 -4.76 7.74
C PHE A 110 20.48 -4.17 7.62
N ALA A 111 20.62 -2.86 7.32
CA ALA A 111 21.94 -2.22 7.24
C ALA A 111 22.71 -2.30 8.57
N HIS A 112 22.04 -2.20 9.70
CA HIS A 112 22.65 -2.36 11.02
C HIS A 112 23.03 -3.82 11.31
N ASP A 113 22.13 -4.75 11.03
CA ASP A 113 22.35 -6.18 11.25
C ASP A 113 23.53 -6.72 10.38
N GLU A 114 23.74 -6.15 9.19
CA GLU A 114 24.86 -6.44 8.26
C GLU A 114 26.09 -5.53 8.48
N GLU A 115 26.14 -4.74 9.53
CA GLU A 115 27.25 -3.84 9.90
C GLU A 115 27.56 -2.73 8.84
N TYR A 116 26.59 -2.41 7.95
CA TYR A 116 26.71 -1.29 7.01
C TYR A 116 26.38 0.06 7.66
N ALA A 117 25.65 0.07 8.77
CA ALA A 117 25.33 1.25 9.56
C ALA A 117 25.51 0.96 11.05
N GLU A 118 25.94 1.96 11.82
CA GLU A 118 26.11 1.84 13.26
C GLU A 118 24.78 1.80 14.02
N SER A 119 23.75 2.41 13.47
CA SER A 119 22.41 2.49 14.05
C SER A 119 21.35 2.65 12.97
N ASN A 120 20.09 2.47 13.37
CA ASN A 120 18.95 2.70 12.48
C ASN A 120 18.41 4.13 12.64
N PRO A 121 18.70 5.05 11.70
CA PRO A 121 18.25 6.45 11.78
C PRO A 121 16.73 6.61 11.59
N ALA A 122 16.04 5.60 11.04
CA ALA A 122 14.60 5.62 10.81
C ALA A 122 13.77 4.93 11.91
N ILE A 123 14.41 4.49 13.00
CA ILE A 123 13.72 3.76 14.09
C ILE A 123 12.58 4.60 14.68
N ASN A 124 11.40 3.99 14.86
CA ASN A 124 10.21 4.63 15.44
C ASN A 124 9.77 5.95 14.75
N LEU A 125 10.13 6.13 13.47
CA LEU A 125 9.68 7.28 12.71
C LEU A 125 8.24 7.05 12.22
N SER A 126 7.37 8.04 12.41
CA SER A 126 5.96 7.97 12.03
C SER A 126 5.45 9.32 11.50
N ALA A 127 4.55 9.27 10.53
CA ALA A 127 3.79 10.41 10.02
C ALA A 127 2.55 10.73 10.86
N GLY A 128 2.38 10.06 12.00
CA GLY A 128 1.24 10.22 12.91
C GLY A 128 0.29 9.03 12.93
N ARG A 129 -0.82 9.20 13.64
CA ARG A 129 -1.87 8.17 13.75
C ARG A 129 -3.01 8.46 12.75
N PRO A 130 -3.56 7.45 12.07
CA PRO A 130 -4.76 7.63 11.27
C PRO A 130 -5.90 8.16 12.14
N LYS A 131 -6.64 9.17 11.66
CA LYS A 131 -7.79 9.74 12.37
C LYS A 131 -8.94 8.74 12.49
N ASP A 132 -9.15 7.92 11.45
CA ASP A 132 -10.24 6.95 11.42
C ASP A 132 -9.74 5.55 11.81
N ARG A 133 -10.42 4.89 12.72
CA ARG A 133 -10.19 3.48 13.03
C ARG A 133 -10.68 2.63 11.85
N GLU A 134 -9.90 1.64 11.44
CA GLU A 134 -10.21 0.78 10.30
C GLU A 134 -11.55 0.02 10.48
N LYS A 135 -11.93 -0.29 11.72
CA LYS A 135 -13.20 -0.91 12.07
C LYS A 135 -14.42 -0.02 11.77
N ASP A 136 -14.23 1.31 11.73
CA ASP A 136 -15.33 2.27 11.53
C ASP A 136 -15.58 2.52 10.02
N ARG A 137 -14.77 1.92 9.13
CA ARG A 137 -14.86 2.12 7.67
C ARG A 137 -15.73 1.11 6.95
N ARG A 138 -16.00 -0.02 7.57
CA ARG A 138 -16.80 -1.11 6.99
C ARG A 138 -17.87 -1.50 7.98
N LEU A 139 -19.04 -0.94 7.79
CA LEU A 139 -20.22 -1.37 8.53
C LEU A 139 -20.66 -2.76 8.00
N PRO A 140 -21.16 -3.64 8.86
CA PRO A 140 -21.84 -4.85 8.41
C PRO A 140 -23.07 -4.48 7.60
N PHE A 141 -23.46 -5.34 6.67
CA PHE A 141 -24.73 -5.18 5.96
C PHE A 141 -25.89 -5.22 6.93
N SER A 142 -26.86 -4.30 6.76
CA SER A 142 -28.13 -4.40 7.48
C SER A 142 -28.96 -5.57 6.95
N ILE A 143 -29.96 -5.98 7.71
CA ILE A 143 -30.90 -7.05 7.30
C ILE A 143 -31.61 -6.67 5.99
N GLU A 144 -32.00 -5.39 5.86
CA GLU A 144 -32.66 -4.88 4.66
C GLU A 144 -31.73 -4.94 3.45
N GLN A 145 -30.44 -4.61 3.61
CA GLN A 145 -29.44 -4.71 2.56
C GLN A 145 -29.19 -6.18 2.16
N LEU A 146 -29.12 -7.08 3.13
CA LEU A 146 -28.98 -8.52 2.86
C LEU A 146 -30.22 -9.06 2.12
N ASN A 147 -31.42 -8.68 2.53
CA ASN A 147 -32.65 -9.04 1.84
C ASN A 147 -32.65 -8.54 0.40
N LEU A 148 -32.24 -7.30 0.15
CA LEU A 148 -32.13 -6.75 -1.21
C LEU A 148 -31.12 -7.54 -2.07
N ILE A 149 -29.97 -7.91 -1.49
CA ILE A 149 -28.95 -8.73 -2.20
C ILE A 149 -29.52 -10.09 -2.56
N PHE A 150 -30.19 -10.80 -1.63
CA PHE A 150 -30.70 -12.14 -1.88
C PHE A 150 -32.05 -12.19 -2.60
N GLN A 151 -32.71 -11.06 -2.81
CA GLN A 151 -33.82 -10.89 -3.74
C GLN A 151 -33.39 -10.63 -5.19
N ALA A 152 -32.10 -10.45 -5.45
CA ALA A 152 -31.60 -10.25 -6.80
C ALA A 152 -31.89 -11.47 -7.72
N PRO A 153 -32.11 -11.25 -9.02
CA PRO A 153 -32.49 -12.33 -9.97
C PRO A 153 -31.55 -13.52 -9.99
N ILE A 154 -30.28 -13.35 -9.66
CA ILE A 154 -29.32 -14.46 -9.56
C ILE A 154 -29.72 -15.48 -8.48
N TYR A 155 -30.44 -15.07 -7.45
CA TYR A 155 -30.92 -15.92 -6.36
C TYR A 155 -32.37 -16.36 -6.53
N THR A 156 -33.19 -15.50 -7.12
CA THR A 156 -34.64 -15.73 -7.24
C THR A 156 -35.09 -16.24 -8.61
N GLY A 157 -34.28 -16.07 -9.63
CA GLY A 157 -34.50 -16.50 -10.99
C GLY A 157 -34.02 -15.47 -12.01
N CYS A 158 -33.05 -15.83 -12.83
CA CYS A 158 -32.45 -14.97 -13.86
C CYS A 158 -32.63 -15.54 -15.26
N LYS A 159 -32.39 -14.69 -16.27
CA LYS A 159 -32.47 -15.09 -17.68
C LYS A 159 -31.35 -16.05 -18.07
N ASN A 160 -30.13 -15.80 -17.67
CA ASN A 160 -28.96 -16.71 -17.74
C ASN A 160 -27.85 -16.21 -16.78
N ASP A 161 -26.81 -17.02 -16.54
CA ASP A 161 -25.70 -16.69 -15.63
C ASP A 161 -24.46 -16.09 -16.33
N GLN A 162 -24.50 -15.83 -17.62
CA GLN A 162 -23.39 -15.27 -18.38
C GLN A 162 -23.44 -13.72 -18.39
N ALA A 163 -24.34 -13.16 -19.19
CA ALA A 163 -24.46 -11.71 -19.38
C ALA A 163 -25.73 -11.11 -18.75
N ASN A 164 -26.80 -11.93 -18.54
CA ASN A 164 -28.12 -11.49 -18.10
C ASN A 164 -28.51 -12.01 -16.72
N TYR A 165 -27.56 -12.25 -15.85
CA TYR A 165 -27.78 -12.70 -14.46
C TYR A 165 -28.50 -11.67 -13.58
N ALA A 166 -28.49 -10.39 -13.97
CA ALA A 166 -29.23 -9.32 -13.30
C ALA A 166 -30.65 -9.12 -13.83
N GLN A 167 -31.05 -9.80 -14.93
CA GLN A 167 -32.38 -9.73 -15.51
C GLN A 167 -33.26 -10.87 -14.94
N PRO A 168 -34.49 -10.58 -14.48
CA PRO A 168 -35.43 -11.62 -14.05
C PRO A 168 -35.68 -12.65 -15.15
N GLY A 169 -35.82 -13.90 -14.74
CA GLY A 169 -36.07 -15.02 -15.64
C GLY A 169 -36.32 -16.35 -14.89
N PRO A 170 -36.58 -17.45 -15.61
CA PRO A 170 -37.04 -18.70 -14.98
C PRO A 170 -35.92 -19.54 -14.37
N HIS A 171 -34.62 -19.15 -14.47
CA HIS A 171 -33.52 -20.03 -14.15
C HIS A 171 -32.80 -19.62 -12.86
N VAL A 172 -32.76 -20.48 -11.85
CA VAL A 172 -31.88 -20.39 -10.69
C VAL A 172 -30.64 -21.24 -10.94
N ILE A 173 -29.55 -20.57 -11.37
CA ILE A 173 -28.32 -21.23 -11.82
C ILE A 173 -27.30 -21.22 -10.69
N ARG A 174 -27.11 -22.36 -10.03
CA ARG A 174 -26.28 -22.52 -8.82
C ARG A 174 -24.80 -22.80 -9.17
N ARG A 175 -24.11 -21.79 -9.69
CA ARG A 175 -22.65 -21.79 -10.00
C ARG A 175 -21.89 -20.81 -9.11
N GLY A 176 -20.65 -20.48 -9.45
CA GLY A 176 -19.78 -19.62 -8.65
C GLY A 176 -20.42 -18.30 -8.25
N ARG A 177 -21.11 -17.60 -9.16
CA ARG A 177 -21.80 -16.33 -8.87
C ARG A 177 -22.92 -16.47 -7.84
N PHE A 178 -23.55 -17.64 -7.76
CA PHE A 178 -24.58 -17.97 -6.75
C PHE A 178 -23.92 -18.30 -5.39
N TRP A 179 -22.94 -19.21 -5.38
CA TRP A 179 -22.39 -19.74 -4.14
C TRP A 179 -21.34 -18.87 -3.48
N VAL A 180 -20.50 -18.16 -4.27
CA VAL A 180 -19.37 -17.43 -3.71
C VAL A 180 -19.80 -16.31 -2.75
N PRO A 181 -20.81 -15.46 -3.04
CA PRO A 181 -21.26 -14.45 -2.08
C PRO A 181 -21.87 -15.06 -0.81
N LEU A 182 -22.65 -16.16 -0.94
CA LEU A 182 -23.22 -16.89 0.20
C LEU A 182 -22.13 -17.44 1.12
N LEU A 183 -21.17 -18.18 0.55
CA LEU A 183 -20.05 -18.73 1.32
C LEU A 183 -19.22 -17.63 1.96
N SER A 184 -18.97 -16.52 1.26
CA SER A 184 -18.24 -15.38 1.80
C SER A 184 -18.95 -14.72 2.97
N LEU A 185 -20.28 -14.61 2.91
CA LEU A 185 -21.09 -14.04 3.99
C LEU A 185 -21.02 -14.91 5.25
N PHE A 186 -21.24 -16.22 5.12
CA PHE A 186 -21.29 -17.14 6.27
C PHE A 186 -19.91 -17.52 6.84
N HIS A 187 -18.86 -17.52 6.02
CA HIS A 187 -17.52 -17.93 6.43
C HIS A 187 -16.55 -16.76 6.58
N GLY A 188 -16.98 -15.53 6.35
CA GLY A 188 -16.09 -14.35 6.42
C GLY A 188 -14.96 -14.38 5.39
N LEU A 189 -15.11 -15.09 4.28
CA LEU A 189 -14.09 -15.24 3.26
C LEU A 189 -13.87 -13.93 2.51
N ARG A 190 -12.59 -13.62 2.19
CA ARG A 190 -12.26 -12.53 1.27
C ARG A 190 -12.22 -13.08 -0.15
N LEU A 191 -12.92 -12.41 -1.07
CA LEU A 191 -12.78 -12.62 -2.50
C LEU A 191 -11.49 -11.92 -2.95
N ASN A 192 -10.43 -12.69 -3.18
CA ASN A 192 -9.16 -12.21 -3.73
C ASN A 192 -9.08 -12.56 -5.21
#